data_d8c83d9da2b739c5d2ec9e340409f50b
#
_entry.id   d8c83d9da2b739c5d2ec9e340409f50b
#
_cell.length_a   1.000
_cell.length_b   1.000
_cell.length_c   1.000
_cell.angle_alpha   90.00
_cell.angle_beta   90.00
_cell.angle_gamma   90.00
#
_symmetry.space_group_name_H-M   'P 1'
#
loop_
_entity.id
_entity.type
_entity.pdbx_description
1 polymer ?
#
loop_
_entity_poly.entity_id
_entity_poly.type
_entity_poly.pdbx_seq_one_letter_code
_entity_poly.pdbx_strand_id
1 'polypeptide(L)'
;DAMLSNADNLVFVELKNERQKWFPHAVEQLQKTIDVFKQYNDVSMYKRKRAYACNVRHPNFAYSNKELKQKFYQTNGFRLYDEMTIEFR
;
A
#
# COMPACT_ATOMS: atom_id res chain seq x y z
N ASP A 1 -2.70 -6.72 6.88
CA ASP A 1 -3.97 -6.24 6.36
C ASP A 1 -4.61 -5.28 7.34
N ALA A 2 -4.25 -4.04 7.20
CA ALA A 2 -4.78 -3.01 8.08
C ALA A 2 -5.13 -1.77 7.27
N MET A 3 -6.08 -1.02 7.79
CA MET A 3 -6.46 0.26 7.23
C MET A 3 -6.43 1.30 8.34
N LEU A 4 -5.82 2.44 8.06
CA LEU A 4 -5.76 3.56 8.98
C LEU A 4 -6.32 4.78 8.25
N SER A 5 -7.19 5.53 8.89
CA SER A 5 -7.75 6.71 8.26
C SER A 5 -8.04 7.82 9.27
N ASN A 6 -7.97 9.04 8.77
CA ASN A 6 -8.49 10.21 9.46
C ASN A 6 -9.11 11.13 8.39
N ALA A 7 -9.39 12.40 8.72
CA ALA A 7 -10.07 13.29 7.79
C ALA A 7 -9.31 13.50 6.48
N ASP A 8 -7.97 13.48 6.51
CA ASP A 8 -7.14 13.79 5.35
C ASP A 8 -6.38 12.60 4.80
N ASN A 9 -6.22 11.52 5.56
CA ASN A 9 -5.34 10.43 5.21
C ASN A 9 -6.08 9.10 5.12
N LEU A 10 -5.74 8.32 4.10
CA LEU A 10 -6.18 6.95 3.95
C LEU A 10 -4.96 6.09 3.70
N VAL A 11 -4.72 5.09 4.55
CA VAL A 11 -3.54 4.24 4.48
C VAL A 11 -3.96 2.78 4.54
N PHE A 12 -3.50 2.00 3.58
CA PHE A 12 -3.64 0.56 3.60
C PHE A 12 -2.29 -0.09 3.84
N VAL A 13 -2.26 -1.15 4.63
CA VAL A 13 -1.03 -1.86 4.96
C VAL A 13 -1.24 -3.35 4.69
N GLU A 14 -0.32 -3.93 3.93
CA GLU A 14 -0.27 -5.36 3.70
C GLU A 14 1.03 -5.90 4.28
N LEU A 15 0.93 -6.86 5.20
CA LEU A 15 2.07 -7.49 5.84
C LEU A 15 2.28 -8.88 5.24
N LYS A 16 3.53 -9.17 4.87
CA LYS A 16 3.92 -10.47 4.36
C LYS A 16 5.02 -11.09 5.22
N ASN A 17 5.11 -12.40 5.16
CA ASN A 17 6.16 -13.17 5.83
C ASN A 17 6.64 -14.23 4.85
N GLU A 18 7.28 -13.78 3.76
CA GLU A 18 7.68 -14.64 2.65
C GLU A 18 9.10 -14.33 2.25
N ARG A 19 9.78 -15.30 1.63
CA ARG A 19 11.16 -15.13 1.18
C ARG A 19 11.26 -14.51 -0.20
N GLN A 20 10.39 -14.96 -1.13
CA GLN A 20 10.48 -14.58 -2.53
C GLN A 20 9.14 -14.07 -3.02
N LYS A 21 9.22 -13.16 -3.98
CA LYS A 21 8.04 -12.61 -4.67
C LYS A 21 7.01 -12.00 -3.73
N TRP A 22 7.45 -11.62 -2.53
CA TRP A 22 6.53 -11.07 -1.53
C TRP A 22 5.95 -9.73 -1.96
N PHE A 23 6.76 -8.89 -2.62
CA PHE A 23 6.32 -7.53 -2.97
C PHE A 23 5.21 -7.55 -4.02
N PRO A 24 5.34 -8.28 -5.14
CA PRO A 24 4.23 -8.39 -6.08
C PRO A 24 2.97 -8.97 -5.47
N HIS A 25 3.08 -9.96 -4.58
CA HIS A 25 1.93 -10.53 -3.88
C HIS A 25 1.26 -9.50 -2.98
N ALA A 26 2.06 -8.72 -2.24
CA ALA A 26 1.53 -7.68 -1.37
C ALA A 26 0.80 -6.61 -2.19
N VAL A 27 1.38 -6.20 -3.31
CA VAL A 27 0.77 -5.20 -4.20
C VAL A 27 -0.55 -5.72 -4.76
N GLU A 28 -0.61 -6.99 -5.14
CA GLU A 28 -1.84 -7.60 -5.62
C GLU A 28 -2.93 -7.58 -4.56
N GLN A 29 -2.59 -7.90 -3.31
CA GLN A 29 -3.56 -7.85 -2.21
C GLN A 29 -4.01 -6.42 -1.92
N LEU A 30 -3.09 -5.46 -1.96
CA LEU A 30 -3.43 -4.06 -1.80
C LEU A 30 -4.39 -3.60 -2.90
N GLN A 31 -4.16 -4.02 -4.14
CA GLN A 31 -5.04 -3.68 -5.24
C GLN A 31 -6.46 -4.19 -5.00
N LYS A 32 -6.59 -5.44 -4.56
CA LYS A 32 -7.90 -6.02 -4.25
C LYS A 32 -8.60 -5.27 -3.13
N THR A 33 -7.87 -4.92 -2.09
CA THR A 33 -8.41 -4.18 -0.96
C THR A 33 -8.91 -2.81 -1.39
N ILE A 34 -8.12 -2.10 -2.20
CA ILE A 34 -8.49 -0.78 -2.71
C ILE A 34 -9.73 -0.88 -3.60
N ASP A 35 -9.79 -1.89 -4.46
CA ASP A 35 -10.94 -2.06 -5.36
C ASP A 35 -12.22 -2.29 -4.57
N VAL A 36 -12.17 -3.11 -3.54
CA VAL A 36 -13.34 -3.35 -2.68
C VAL A 36 -13.73 -2.08 -1.94
N PHE A 37 -12.74 -1.36 -1.40
CA PHE A 37 -13.01 -0.12 -0.67
C PHE A 37 -13.70 0.91 -1.56
N LYS A 38 -13.25 1.05 -2.81
CA LYS A 38 -13.81 2.01 -3.76
C LYS A 38 -15.25 1.69 -4.16
N GLN A 39 -15.66 0.44 -4.04
CA GLN A 39 -17.05 0.07 -4.33
C GLN A 39 -18.03 0.67 -3.33
N TYR A 40 -17.59 0.93 -2.11
CA TYR A 40 -18.45 1.37 -1.03
C TYR A 40 -18.11 2.74 -0.48
N ASN A 41 -17.00 3.33 -0.90
CA ASN A 41 -16.50 4.57 -0.35
C ASN A 41 -15.91 5.47 -1.43
N ASP A 42 -16.06 6.78 -1.25
CA ASP A 42 -15.45 7.77 -2.12
C ASP A 42 -14.06 8.11 -1.60
N VAL A 43 -13.02 7.69 -2.34
CA VAL A 43 -11.65 7.93 -1.93
C VAL A 43 -11.17 9.34 -2.26
N SER A 44 -11.90 10.08 -3.08
CA SER A 44 -11.49 11.43 -3.48
C SER A 44 -11.52 12.43 -2.31
N MET A 45 -12.22 12.11 -1.24
CA MET A 45 -12.28 12.95 -0.06
C MET A 45 -10.97 13.00 0.73
N TYR A 46 -10.07 12.04 0.50
CA TYR A 46 -8.81 11.98 1.22
C TYR A 46 -7.73 12.71 0.44
N LYS A 47 -6.99 13.59 1.13
CA LYS A 47 -5.91 14.36 0.51
C LYS A 47 -4.67 13.51 0.27
N ARG A 48 -4.40 12.56 1.16
CA ARG A 48 -3.25 11.68 1.07
C ARG A 48 -3.70 10.23 1.11
N LYS A 49 -3.34 9.50 0.07
CA LYS A 49 -3.65 8.08 -0.04
C LYS A 49 -2.35 7.31 -0.20
N ARG A 50 -2.08 6.41 0.72
CA ARG A 50 -0.84 5.65 0.77
C ARG A 50 -1.12 4.18 0.97
N ALA A 51 -0.24 3.34 0.40
CA ALA A 51 -0.29 1.90 0.57
C ALA A 51 1.11 1.41 0.93
N TYR A 52 1.19 0.57 1.95
CA TYR A 52 2.45 0.04 2.43
C TYR A 52 2.46 -1.47 2.25
N ALA A 53 3.48 -1.97 1.55
CA ALA A 53 3.75 -3.39 1.44
C ALA A 53 4.99 -3.68 2.30
N CYS A 54 4.83 -4.44 3.36
CA CYS A 54 5.88 -4.71 4.33
C CYS A 54 6.10 -6.21 4.46
N ASN A 55 7.37 -6.60 4.63
CA ASN A 55 7.73 -7.99 4.84
C ASN A 55 8.44 -8.13 6.19
N VAL A 56 7.78 -8.77 7.16
CA VAL A 56 8.32 -8.93 8.50
C VAL A 56 9.53 -9.85 8.53
N ARG A 57 9.69 -10.70 7.51
CA ARG A 57 10.84 -11.62 7.42
C ARG A 57 12.12 -10.92 6.99
N HIS A 58 12.00 -9.89 6.15
CA HIS A 58 13.13 -9.12 5.65
C HIS A 58 12.81 -7.63 5.73
N PRO A 59 12.71 -7.09 6.96
CA PRO A 59 12.19 -5.73 7.12
C PRO A 59 13.12 -4.65 6.55
N ASN A 60 14.43 -4.97 6.42
CA ASN A 60 15.39 -4.00 5.92
C ASN A 60 15.71 -4.17 4.44
N PHE A 61 15.01 -5.05 3.76
CA PHE A 61 15.24 -5.29 2.35
C PHE A 61 14.53 -4.22 1.52
N ALA A 62 15.32 -3.45 0.79
CA ALA A 62 14.78 -2.44 -0.12
C ALA A 62 14.46 -3.09 -1.45
N TYR A 63 13.20 -3.17 -1.79
CA TYR A 63 12.77 -3.72 -3.06
C TYR A 63 12.69 -2.60 -4.09
N SER A 64 13.69 -2.55 -4.97
CA SER A 64 13.74 -1.50 -5.99
C SER A 64 12.76 -1.85 -7.12
N ASN A 65 11.59 -1.22 -7.10
CA ASN A 65 10.61 -1.43 -8.16
C ASN A 65 9.86 -0.13 -8.44
N LYS A 66 10.59 0.81 -9.02
CA LYS A 66 10.04 2.14 -9.32
C LYS A 66 8.89 2.08 -10.31
N GLU A 67 8.99 1.19 -11.31
CA GLU A 67 7.95 1.08 -12.33
C GLU A 67 6.63 0.60 -11.74
N LEU A 68 6.68 -0.41 -10.88
CA LEU A 68 5.49 -0.93 -10.23
C LEU A 68 4.85 0.12 -9.32
N LYS A 69 5.67 0.84 -8.56
CA LYS A 69 5.20 1.91 -7.68
C LYS A 69 4.55 3.03 -8.47
N GLN A 70 5.16 3.43 -9.56
CA GLN A 70 4.64 4.48 -10.42
C GLN A 70 3.32 4.07 -11.07
N LYS A 71 3.28 2.84 -11.59
CA LYS A 71 2.06 2.31 -12.20
C LYS A 71 0.93 2.22 -11.20
N PHE A 72 1.23 1.79 -9.99
CA PHE A 72 0.25 1.70 -8.91
C PHE A 72 -0.35 3.07 -8.59
N TYR A 73 0.48 4.10 -8.52
CA TYR A 73 0.03 5.45 -8.29
C TYR A 73 -0.83 5.97 -9.45
N GLN A 74 -0.41 5.72 -10.68
CA GLN A 74 -1.17 6.15 -11.86
C GLN A 74 -2.53 5.46 -11.93
N THR A 75 -2.60 4.20 -11.55
CA THR A 75 -3.84 3.43 -11.59
C THR A 75 -4.79 3.76 -10.45
N ASN A 76 -4.25 3.98 -9.25
CA ASN A 76 -5.06 4.04 -8.03
C ASN A 76 -5.07 5.40 -7.34
N GLY A 77 -4.10 6.24 -7.61
CA GLY A 77 -3.93 7.49 -6.87
C GLY A 77 -3.34 7.29 -5.48
N PHE A 78 -2.85 6.08 -5.18
CA PHE A 78 -2.19 5.75 -3.92
C PHE A 78 -0.69 5.64 -4.13
N ARG A 79 0.09 6.30 -3.27
CA ARG A 79 1.54 6.12 -3.26
C ARG A 79 1.86 4.81 -2.57
N LEU A 80 2.72 4.00 -3.21
CA LEU A 80 3.09 2.68 -2.74
C LEU A 80 4.50 2.72 -2.13
N TYR A 81 4.61 2.18 -0.92
CA TYR A 81 5.86 2.13 -0.16
C TYR A 81 6.16 0.70 0.25
N ASP A 82 7.44 0.41 0.47
CA ASP A 82 7.89 -0.88 0.95
C ASP A 82 8.65 -0.75 2.29
N GLU A 83 8.22 0.21 3.11
CA GLU A 83 8.87 0.53 4.38
C GLU A 83 8.10 -0.05 5.55
N MET A 84 8.84 -0.32 6.64
CA MET A 84 8.22 -0.79 7.88
C MET A 84 7.63 0.34 8.72
N THR A 85 8.14 1.55 8.56
CA THR A 85 7.68 2.70 9.34
C THR A 85 6.56 3.43 8.61
N ILE A 86 5.44 3.58 9.28
CA ILE A 86 4.27 4.27 8.74
C ILE A 86 4.13 5.59 9.49
N GLU A 87 4.18 6.70 8.76
CA GLU A 87 4.00 8.02 9.33
C GLU A 87 2.63 8.57 8.97
N PHE A 88 1.92 9.03 9.97
CA PHE A 88 0.59 9.61 9.83
C PHE A 88 0.69 11.10 10.09
N ARG A 89 0.53 11.91 9.05
CA ARG A 89 0.67 13.37 9.15
C ARG A 89 -0.60 14.11 8.84
#